data_f6a2f51269b6c19f8f9e3ef062301f43
#
_entry.id   f6a2f51269b6c19f8f9e3ef062301f43
#
_cell.length_a   1.000
_cell.length_b   1.000
_cell.length_c   1.000
_cell.angle_alpha   90.00
_cell.angle_beta   90.00
_cell.angle_gamma   90.00
#
_symmetry.space_group_name_H-M   'P 1'
#
loop_
_entity.id
_entity.type
_entity.pdbx_description
1 polymer ?
#
loop_
_entity_poly.entity_id
_entity_poly.type
_entity_poly.pdbx_seq_one_letter_code
_entity_poly.pdbx_strand_id
1 'polypeptide(L)'
;MVASSDFAEKVVAVVLPVNAAVVVALQYAVGRRLSARNIRPLMTFGTVCFVIGLVGFMFSGASLWAWGISAAVFTLGEVIYAPGEYMLIDHIAPPGMKASYFSAQSLGWLGAAFNPMLTGLILTHLPHWSLFVILIGAIVAAWLMIFRGINARPWQPDSPLANA
;
A
#
# COMPACT_ATOMS: atom_id res chain seq x y z
N MET A 1 20.99 -19.79 -1.83
CA MET A 1 21.81 -19.27 -0.72
C MET A 1 20.82 -18.82 0.35
N VAL A 2 20.62 -19.60 1.39
CA VAL A 2 19.75 -19.24 2.51
C VAL A 2 20.45 -18.06 3.20
N ALA A 3 19.82 -16.88 3.20
CA ALA A 3 20.27 -15.81 4.06
C ALA A 3 20.33 -16.40 5.48
N SER A 4 21.47 -16.25 6.16
CA SER A 4 21.57 -16.71 7.55
C SER A 4 20.45 -16.04 8.34
N SER A 5 19.86 -16.74 9.32
CA SER A 5 18.84 -16.17 10.21
C SER A 5 19.26 -14.79 10.74
N ASP A 6 20.54 -14.63 11.05
CA ASP A 6 21.17 -13.39 11.52
C ASP A 6 21.05 -12.22 10.54
N PHE A 7 21.12 -12.48 9.22
CA PHE A 7 20.92 -11.42 8.23
C PHE A 7 19.47 -11.01 8.13
N ALA A 8 18.54 -11.97 8.15
CA ALA A 8 17.11 -11.68 8.13
C ALA A 8 16.69 -10.86 9.35
N GLU A 9 17.20 -11.18 10.54
CA GLU A 9 16.96 -10.40 11.76
C GLU A 9 17.50 -8.97 11.65
N LYS A 10 18.69 -8.77 11.08
CA LYS A 10 19.25 -7.43 10.83
C LYS A 10 18.41 -6.64 9.84
N VAL A 11 17.89 -7.26 8.78
CA VAL A 11 16.99 -6.60 7.82
C VAL A 11 15.71 -6.15 8.52
N VAL A 12 15.08 -7.01 9.30
CA VAL A 12 13.88 -6.67 10.07
C VAL A 12 14.15 -5.55 11.06
N ALA A 13 15.29 -5.59 11.76
CA ALA A 13 15.72 -4.57 12.72
C ALA A 13 15.97 -3.20 12.07
N VAL A 14 16.19 -3.13 10.75
CA VAL A 14 16.30 -1.87 10.01
C VAL A 14 14.95 -1.45 9.43
N VAL A 15 14.24 -2.37 8.77
CA VAL A 15 13.02 -2.07 8.02
C VAL A 15 11.90 -1.60 8.94
N LEU A 16 11.67 -2.27 10.08
CA LEU A 16 10.57 -1.91 10.98
C LEU A 16 10.73 -0.52 11.63
N PRO A 17 11.88 -0.14 12.19
CA PRO A 17 12.05 1.21 12.73
C PRO A 17 11.99 2.29 11.65
N VAL A 18 12.51 2.04 10.44
CA VAL A 18 12.42 2.99 9.33
C VAL A 18 10.97 3.19 8.93
N ASN A 19 10.19 2.12 8.79
CA ASN A 19 8.75 2.21 8.52
C ASN A 19 8.06 3.05 9.61
N ALA A 20 8.23 2.71 10.88
CA ALA A 20 7.63 3.43 11.99
C ALA A 20 8.02 4.93 12.00
N ALA A 21 9.29 5.25 11.78
CA ALA A 21 9.78 6.61 11.74
C ALA A 21 9.15 7.43 10.61
N VAL A 22 9.06 6.86 9.40
CA VAL A 22 8.44 7.53 8.24
C VAL A 22 6.95 7.74 8.47
N VAL A 23 6.24 6.74 9.01
CA VAL A 23 4.81 6.85 9.34
C VAL A 23 4.60 8.00 10.33
N VAL A 24 5.28 7.98 11.47
CA VAL A 24 5.15 9.02 12.53
C VAL A 24 5.47 10.41 12.00
N ALA A 25 6.53 10.54 11.19
CA ALA A 25 6.96 11.83 10.66
C ALA A 25 5.99 12.42 9.62
N LEU A 26 5.38 11.57 8.78
CA LEU A 26 4.67 12.03 7.59
C LEU A 26 3.15 11.87 7.65
N GLN A 27 2.63 10.98 8.49
CA GLN A 27 1.20 10.68 8.54
C GLN A 27 0.34 11.94 8.74
N TYR A 28 0.73 12.81 9.66
CA TYR A 28 0.02 14.06 9.91
C TYR A 28 0.08 15.01 8.72
N ALA A 29 1.27 15.21 8.13
CA ALA A 29 1.46 16.10 7.00
C ALA A 29 0.70 15.64 5.75
N VAL A 30 0.71 14.33 5.48
CA VAL A 30 -0.01 13.72 4.37
C VAL A 30 -1.52 13.79 4.61
N GLY A 31 -1.99 13.42 5.81
CA GLY A 31 -3.41 13.45 6.15
C GLY A 31 -4.02 14.85 5.97
N ARG A 32 -3.29 15.91 6.33
CA ARG A 32 -3.74 17.29 6.11
C ARG A 32 -3.82 17.72 4.64
N ARG A 33 -3.06 17.10 3.75
CA ARG A 33 -3.02 17.44 2.32
C ARG A 33 -3.95 16.57 1.48
N LEU A 34 -4.41 15.45 2.03
CA LEU A 34 -5.39 14.60 1.37
C LEU A 34 -6.73 15.33 1.30
N SER A 35 -7.27 15.39 0.09
CA SER A 35 -8.58 15.93 -0.18
C SER A 35 -9.20 15.16 -1.34
N ALA A 36 -10.52 15.23 -1.42
CA ALA A 36 -11.28 14.67 -2.52
C ALA A 36 -10.74 15.08 -3.89
N ARG A 37 -10.26 16.31 -3.99
CA ARG A 37 -9.78 16.92 -5.23
C ARG A 37 -8.45 16.37 -5.72
N ASN A 38 -7.58 15.91 -4.79
CA ASN A 38 -6.22 15.44 -5.11
C ASN A 38 -6.01 13.95 -4.85
N ILE A 39 -7.06 13.20 -4.51
CA ILE A 39 -6.93 11.79 -4.14
C ILE A 39 -6.35 10.94 -5.28
N ARG A 40 -6.78 11.18 -6.52
CA ARG A 40 -6.29 10.42 -7.69
C ARG A 40 -4.78 10.56 -7.89
N PRO A 41 -4.21 11.76 -8.04
CA PRO A 41 -2.78 11.90 -8.22
C PRO A 41 -1.98 11.42 -7.00
N LEU A 42 -2.50 11.58 -5.78
CA LEU A 42 -1.83 11.08 -4.58
C LEU A 42 -1.83 9.56 -4.50
N MET A 43 -2.92 8.89 -4.79
CA MET A 43 -2.95 7.42 -4.84
C MET A 43 -2.05 6.87 -5.96
N THR A 44 -1.99 7.53 -7.11
CA THR A 44 -1.05 7.16 -8.18
C THR A 44 0.39 7.31 -7.70
N PHE A 45 0.72 8.42 -7.04
CA PHE A 45 2.05 8.63 -6.46
C PHE A 45 2.37 7.56 -5.40
N GLY A 46 1.42 7.23 -4.52
CA GLY A 46 1.57 6.14 -3.55
C GLY A 46 1.84 4.79 -4.21
N THR A 47 1.11 4.47 -5.29
CA THR A 47 1.34 3.25 -6.09
C THR A 47 2.74 3.21 -6.68
N VAL A 48 3.23 4.33 -7.22
CA VAL A 48 4.59 4.45 -7.75
C VAL A 48 5.62 4.23 -6.64
N CYS A 49 5.41 4.80 -5.45
CA CYS A 49 6.27 4.56 -4.28
C CYS A 49 6.30 3.08 -3.88
N PHE A 50 5.16 2.39 -3.86
CA PHE A 50 5.12 0.95 -3.60
C PHE A 50 5.94 0.15 -4.62
N VAL A 51 5.76 0.43 -5.92
CA VAL A 51 6.49 -0.26 -6.98
C VAL A 51 7.99 -0.02 -6.85
N ILE A 52 8.42 1.23 -6.67
CA ILE A 52 9.84 1.59 -6.49
C ILE A 52 10.41 0.92 -5.24
N GLY A 53 9.68 0.93 -4.13
CA GLY A 53 10.10 0.27 -2.89
C GLY A 53 10.28 -1.24 -3.06
N LEU A 54 9.35 -1.93 -3.74
CA LEU A 54 9.46 -3.36 -4.02
C LEU A 54 10.62 -3.69 -4.97
N VAL A 55 10.83 -2.89 -6.01
CA VAL A 55 11.99 -3.01 -6.89
C VAL A 55 13.27 -2.79 -6.08
N GLY A 56 13.30 -1.79 -5.20
CA GLY A 56 14.40 -1.57 -4.29
C GLY A 56 14.70 -2.77 -3.40
N PHE A 57 13.69 -3.38 -2.78
CA PHE A 57 13.86 -4.61 -1.99
C PHE A 57 14.41 -5.77 -2.82
N MET A 58 13.92 -5.93 -4.04
CA MET A 58 14.37 -6.99 -4.96
C MET A 58 15.87 -6.90 -5.25
N PHE A 59 16.44 -5.69 -5.33
CA PHE A 59 17.85 -5.43 -5.63
C PHE A 59 18.71 -5.10 -4.41
N SER A 60 18.17 -5.07 -3.19
CA SER A 60 18.90 -4.69 -1.98
C SER A 60 20.04 -5.64 -1.60
N GLY A 61 19.96 -6.92 -1.99
CA GLY A 61 21.02 -7.91 -1.73
C GLY A 61 21.44 -7.92 -0.25
N ALA A 62 22.73 -7.78 0.01
CA ALA A 62 23.31 -7.78 1.35
C ALA A 62 23.40 -6.38 2.01
N SER A 63 22.95 -5.32 1.32
CA SER A 63 23.08 -3.94 1.81
C SER A 63 21.93 -3.55 2.71
N LEU A 64 22.16 -3.41 4.01
CA LEU A 64 21.16 -2.91 4.97
C LEU A 64 20.68 -1.49 4.67
N TRP A 65 21.55 -0.65 4.12
CA TRP A 65 21.17 0.69 3.66
C TRP A 65 20.15 0.66 2.53
N ALA A 66 20.36 -0.24 1.56
CA ALA A 66 19.41 -0.41 0.45
C ALA A 66 18.05 -0.90 0.97
N TRP A 67 18.03 -1.81 1.95
CA TRP A 67 16.79 -2.24 2.61
C TRP A 67 16.10 -1.09 3.33
N GLY A 68 16.85 -0.26 4.07
CA GLY A 68 16.31 0.90 4.77
C GLY A 68 15.72 1.95 3.83
N ILE A 69 16.42 2.29 2.75
CA ILE A 69 15.95 3.26 1.74
C ILE A 69 14.69 2.72 1.04
N SER A 70 14.72 1.46 0.64
CA SER A 70 13.56 0.81 0.00
C SER A 70 12.34 0.78 0.93
N ALA A 71 12.56 0.51 2.22
CA ALA A 71 11.52 0.58 3.23
C ALA A 71 10.94 1.98 3.37
N ALA A 72 11.78 3.02 3.43
CA ALA A 72 11.32 4.40 3.50
C ALA A 72 10.47 4.79 2.29
N VAL A 73 10.89 4.42 1.08
CA VAL A 73 10.12 4.70 -0.16
C VAL A 73 8.81 3.92 -0.17
N PHE A 74 8.82 2.65 0.21
CA PHE A 74 7.62 1.83 0.30
C PHE A 74 6.61 2.41 1.30
N THR A 75 7.10 2.83 2.46
CA THR A 75 6.28 3.43 3.53
C THR A 75 5.66 4.77 3.12
N LEU A 76 6.30 5.55 2.24
CA LEU A 76 5.64 6.72 1.64
C LEU A 76 4.34 6.33 0.91
N GLY A 77 4.34 5.20 0.23
CA GLY A 77 3.14 4.63 -0.36
C GLY A 77 2.07 4.32 0.69
N GLU A 78 2.42 3.65 1.78
CA GLU A 78 1.50 3.30 2.88
C GLU A 78 0.85 4.52 3.51
N VAL A 79 1.65 5.54 3.83
CA VAL A 79 1.19 6.78 4.48
C VAL A 79 0.16 7.52 3.62
N ILE A 80 0.24 7.40 2.31
CA ILE A 80 -0.72 7.99 1.38
C ILE A 80 -1.92 7.07 1.17
N TYR A 81 -1.68 5.78 1.01
CA TYR A 81 -2.69 4.82 0.60
C TYR A 81 -3.71 4.55 1.71
N ALA A 82 -3.26 4.38 2.95
CA ALA A 82 -4.14 4.05 4.07
C ALA A 82 -5.25 5.09 4.29
N PRO A 83 -4.96 6.39 4.48
CA PRO A 83 -6.02 7.39 4.61
C PRO A 83 -6.76 7.64 3.29
N GLY A 84 -6.09 7.43 2.13
CA GLY A 84 -6.68 7.58 0.81
C GLY A 84 -7.80 6.59 0.55
N GLU A 85 -7.65 5.34 0.94
CA GLU A 85 -8.69 4.31 0.83
C GLU A 85 -9.93 4.66 1.65
N TYR A 86 -9.76 5.07 2.90
CA TYR A 86 -10.88 5.48 3.76
C TYR A 86 -11.64 6.66 3.18
N MET A 87 -10.92 7.67 2.70
CA MET A 87 -11.53 8.83 2.07
C MET A 87 -12.27 8.46 0.76
N LEU A 88 -11.70 7.55 -0.03
CA LEU A 88 -12.33 7.08 -1.26
C LEU A 88 -13.64 6.37 -0.97
N ILE A 89 -13.65 5.45 0.01
CA ILE A 89 -14.85 4.72 0.42
C ILE A 89 -15.92 5.68 0.93
N ASP A 90 -15.55 6.63 1.77
CA ASP A 90 -16.47 7.61 2.31
C ASP A 90 -17.19 8.42 1.22
N HIS A 91 -16.49 8.65 0.11
CA HIS A 91 -17.00 9.40 -1.03
C HIS A 91 -17.86 8.58 -2.00
N ILE A 92 -17.51 7.31 -2.23
CA ILE A 92 -18.23 6.47 -3.20
C ILE A 92 -19.44 5.74 -2.59
N ALA A 93 -19.47 5.61 -1.26
CA ALA A 93 -20.53 4.92 -0.56
C ALA A 93 -21.84 5.74 -0.59
N PRO A 94 -22.95 5.16 -1.06
CA PRO A 94 -24.25 5.81 -0.99
C PRO A 94 -24.65 6.15 0.46
N PRO A 95 -25.50 7.18 0.66
CA PRO A 95 -26.03 7.49 1.98
C PRO A 95 -26.65 6.25 2.66
N GLY A 96 -26.30 6.00 3.91
CA GLY A 96 -26.77 4.83 4.69
C GLY A 96 -26.02 3.51 4.40
N MET A 97 -25.14 3.44 3.41
CA MET A 97 -24.40 2.21 3.06
C MET A 97 -22.90 2.26 3.38
N LYS A 98 -22.42 3.31 4.04
CA LYS A 98 -21.00 3.46 4.40
C LYS A 98 -20.46 2.25 5.18
N ALA A 99 -21.23 1.77 6.16
CA ALA A 99 -20.84 0.60 6.96
C ALA A 99 -20.62 -0.65 6.10
N SER A 100 -21.49 -0.90 5.12
CA SER A 100 -21.35 -2.04 4.20
C SER A 100 -20.10 -1.92 3.32
N TYR A 101 -19.77 -0.71 2.86
CA TYR A 101 -18.57 -0.47 2.06
C TYR A 101 -17.29 -0.65 2.88
N PHE A 102 -17.25 -0.16 4.13
CA PHE A 102 -16.14 -0.40 5.04
C PHE A 102 -16.02 -1.88 5.41
N SER A 103 -17.13 -2.57 5.60
CA SER A 103 -17.12 -4.03 5.83
C SER A 103 -16.55 -4.79 4.63
N ALA A 104 -16.91 -4.38 3.40
CA ALA A 104 -16.34 -4.96 2.19
C ALA A 104 -14.83 -4.71 2.09
N GLN A 105 -14.34 -3.52 2.45
CA GLN A 105 -12.91 -3.23 2.54
C GLN A 105 -12.19 -4.16 3.53
N SER A 106 -12.85 -4.46 4.65
CA SER A 106 -12.27 -5.35 5.68
C SER A 106 -11.98 -6.76 5.17
N LEU A 107 -12.60 -7.19 4.06
CA LEU A 107 -12.24 -8.45 3.38
C LEU A 107 -10.79 -8.45 2.89
N GLY A 108 -10.18 -7.27 2.68
CA GLY A 108 -8.76 -7.15 2.37
C GLY A 108 -7.84 -7.76 3.45
N TRP A 109 -8.27 -7.79 4.71
CA TRP A 109 -7.55 -8.44 5.80
C TRP A 109 -7.44 -9.96 5.64
N LEU A 110 -8.35 -10.59 4.89
CA LEU A 110 -8.20 -12.01 4.51
C LEU A 110 -6.97 -12.20 3.63
N GLY A 111 -6.70 -11.28 2.71
CA GLY A 111 -5.46 -11.31 1.93
C GLY A 111 -4.20 -11.24 2.82
N ALA A 112 -4.21 -10.40 3.85
CA ALA A 112 -3.13 -10.32 4.82
C ALA A 112 -2.96 -11.62 5.62
N ALA A 113 -4.06 -12.27 6.00
CA ALA A 113 -4.03 -13.55 6.71
C ALA A 113 -3.46 -14.70 5.86
N PHE A 114 -3.75 -14.72 4.56
CA PHE A 114 -3.22 -15.72 3.63
C PHE A 114 -1.80 -15.42 3.13
N ASN A 115 -1.30 -14.19 3.32
CA ASN A 115 0.00 -13.76 2.81
C ASN A 115 1.18 -14.66 3.25
N PRO A 116 1.33 -15.07 4.52
CA PRO A 116 2.44 -15.94 4.93
C PRO A 116 2.43 -17.30 4.21
N MET A 117 1.23 -17.88 4.02
CA MET A 117 1.06 -19.14 3.30
C MET A 117 1.43 -19.00 1.83
N LEU A 118 0.93 -17.98 1.15
CA LEU A 118 1.23 -17.72 -0.25
C LEU A 118 2.72 -17.40 -0.46
N THR A 119 3.31 -16.60 0.41
CA THR A 119 4.75 -16.29 0.39
C THR A 119 5.58 -17.54 0.56
N GLY A 120 5.24 -18.41 1.53
CA GLY A 120 5.92 -19.68 1.72
C GLY A 120 5.84 -20.57 0.48
N LEU A 121 4.66 -20.69 -0.12
CA LEU A 121 4.45 -21.49 -1.34
C LEU A 121 5.27 -20.96 -2.52
N ILE A 122 5.27 -19.64 -2.72
CA ILE A 122 6.04 -18.98 -3.79
C ILE A 122 7.54 -19.25 -3.60
N LEU A 123 8.06 -19.03 -2.39
CA LEU A 123 9.48 -19.15 -2.12
C LEU A 123 9.99 -20.61 -2.15
N THR A 124 9.10 -21.60 -1.98
CA THR A 124 9.47 -23.03 -2.09
C THR A 124 9.52 -23.53 -3.52
N HIS A 125 8.71 -22.95 -4.42
CA HIS A 125 8.55 -23.46 -5.78
C HIS A 125 9.12 -22.54 -6.86
N LEU A 126 9.32 -21.24 -6.56
CA LEU A 126 9.77 -20.25 -7.51
C LEU A 126 11.01 -19.51 -7.01
N PRO A 127 11.80 -18.87 -7.90
CA PRO A 127 12.90 -18.01 -7.51
C PRO A 127 12.43 -16.87 -6.61
N HIS A 128 13.26 -16.44 -5.65
CA HIS A 128 12.92 -15.41 -4.65
C HIS A 128 12.48 -14.07 -5.26
N TRP A 129 12.94 -13.71 -6.45
CA TRP A 129 12.52 -12.48 -7.13
C TRP A 129 11.06 -12.51 -7.64
N SER A 130 10.50 -13.71 -7.86
CA SER A 130 9.13 -13.86 -8.34
C SER A 130 8.10 -13.35 -7.35
N LEU A 131 8.38 -13.39 -6.04
CA LEU A 131 7.54 -12.79 -5.02
C LEU A 131 7.32 -11.30 -5.28
N PHE A 132 8.40 -10.57 -5.54
CA PHE A 132 8.33 -9.12 -5.81
C PHE A 132 7.57 -8.81 -7.09
N VAL A 133 7.77 -9.59 -8.14
CA VAL A 133 7.05 -9.42 -9.42
C VAL A 133 5.55 -9.65 -9.24
N ILE A 134 5.16 -10.69 -8.49
CA ILE A 134 3.75 -10.97 -8.18
C ILE A 134 3.14 -9.82 -7.37
N LEU A 135 3.84 -9.32 -6.35
CA LEU A 135 3.38 -8.19 -5.54
C LEU A 135 3.24 -6.90 -6.37
N ILE A 136 4.20 -6.60 -7.24
CA ILE A 136 4.11 -5.45 -8.16
C ILE A 136 2.90 -5.62 -9.09
N GLY A 137 2.71 -6.79 -9.65
CA GLY A 137 1.54 -7.10 -10.49
C GLY A 137 0.21 -6.90 -9.75
N ALA A 138 0.13 -7.36 -8.50
CA ALA A 138 -1.05 -7.18 -7.66
C ALA A 138 -1.33 -5.70 -7.35
N ILE A 139 -0.28 -4.91 -7.03
CA ILE A 139 -0.41 -3.48 -6.77
C ILE A 139 -0.89 -2.72 -8.02
N VAL A 140 -0.33 -3.02 -9.18
CA VAL A 140 -0.75 -2.40 -10.44
C VAL A 140 -2.18 -2.80 -10.80
N ALA A 141 -2.55 -4.06 -10.60
CA ALA A 141 -3.92 -4.53 -10.81
C ALA A 141 -4.92 -3.81 -9.87
N ALA A 142 -4.58 -3.68 -8.58
CA ALA A 142 -5.38 -2.95 -7.61
C ALA A 142 -5.55 -1.47 -8.01
N TRP A 143 -4.47 -0.81 -8.43
CA TRP A 143 -4.52 0.55 -8.93
C TRP A 143 -5.44 0.69 -10.14
N LEU A 144 -5.35 -0.21 -11.13
CA LEU A 144 -6.24 -0.22 -12.30
C LEU A 144 -7.70 -0.40 -11.91
N MET A 145 -8.00 -1.29 -10.96
CA MET A 145 -9.36 -1.52 -10.47
C MET A 145 -9.93 -0.28 -9.78
N ILE A 146 -9.14 0.37 -8.91
CA ILE A 146 -9.54 1.61 -8.23
C ILE A 146 -9.88 2.69 -9.26
N PHE A 147 -9.01 2.90 -10.27
CA PHE A 147 -9.24 3.91 -11.30
C PHE A 147 -10.45 3.61 -12.16
N ARG A 148 -10.69 2.35 -12.51
CA ARG A 148 -11.92 1.95 -13.21
C ARG A 148 -13.15 2.21 -12.36
N GLY A 149 -13.10 1.89 -11.07
CA GLY A 149 -14.19 2.15 -10.13
C GLY A 149 -14.51 3.64 -9.99
N ILE A 150 -13.49 4.48 -9.86
CA ILE A 150 -13.66 5.94 -9.77
C ILE A 150 -14.23 6.52 -11.07
N ASN A 151 -13.83 6.02 -12.24
CA ASN A 151 -14.32 6.50 -13.53
C ASN A 151 -15.74 6.02 -13.86
N ALA A 152 -16.15 4.88 -13.32
CA ALA A 152 -17.50 4.34 -13.51
C ALA A 152 -18.59 5.16 -12.78
N ARG A 153 -18.22 5.90 -11.74
CA ARG A 153 -19.08 6.88 -11.06
C ARG A 153 -18.35 8.21 -11.06
N PRO A 154 -18.83 9.21 -11.85
CA PRO A 154 -18.21 10.52 -11.84
C PRO A 154 -18.25 11.08 -10.42
N TRP A 155 -17.06 11.36 -9.88
CA TRP A 155 -16.86 12.07 -8.65
C TRP A 155 -17.56 13.43 -8.73
N GLN A 156 -18.56 13.65 -7.91
CA GLN A 156 -19.20 14.96 -7.74
C GLN A 156 -18.71 15.58 -6.43
N PRO A 157 -17.73 16.51 -6.48
CA PRO A 157 -17.22 17.17 -5.27
C PRO A 157 -18.28 18.03 -4.55
N ASP A 158 -19.33 18.42 -5.27
CA ASP A 158 -20.36 19.39 -4.83
C ASP A 158 -21.75 18.76 -4.66
N SER A 159 -21.85 17.46 -4.39
CA SER A 159 -23.17 16.90 -4.11
C SER A 159 -23.72 17.50 -2.81
N PRO A 160 -24.99 17.97 -2.79
CA PRO A 160 -25.60 18.59 -1.60
C PRO A 160 -25.62 17.70 -0.35
N LEU A 161 -25.29 16.41 -0.51
CA LEU A 161 -25.22 15.42 0.55
C LEU A 161 -23.86 15.38 1.29
N ALA A 162 -22.89 16.18 0.86
CA ALA A 162 -21.62 16.35 1.58
C ALA A 162 -21.74 17.27 2.80
N ASN A 163 -22.88 17.96 2.94
CA ASN A 163 -23.14 18.96 3.99
C ASN A 163 -24.31 18.58 4.92
N ALA A 164 -24.77 17.33 4.90
CA ALA A 164 -25.83 16.84 5.77
C ALA A 164 -25.33 15.95 6.90
#